data_0cc8fadf57833cf63301f9e0a6d6aac5
#
_entry.id   0cc8fadf57833cf63301f9e0a6d6aac5
#
_cell.length_a   1.000
_cell.length_b   1.000
_cell.length_c   1.000
_cell.angle_alpha   90.00
_cell.angle_beta   90.00
_cell.angle_gamma   90.00
#
_symmetry.space_group_name_H-M   'P 1'
#
loop_
_entity.id
_entity.type
_entity.pdbx_description
1 polymer ?
#
loop_
_entity_poly.entity_id
_entity_poly.type
_entity_poly.pdbx_seq_one_letter_code
_entity_poly.pdbx_strand_id
1 'polypeptide(L)'
;GGIIGGGSGAAAGAIIGGLIGKGKGAAIGAAIGAAVGTGTGVAIGHKMDKKAAEAAKIEGAQVEQVTDANGLPAVKVAFDAGILFGFNSSALSNDAKASLRDLAQILKDDPTTDIAIIGHTDKVGTYEANVKVSKNRAYAVENYLQSCGVSSAQFKKVEGVAYDQYDESKTAAQNRRVEVYMYASEQMIKNAEASN
;
A
#
# COMPACT_ATOMS: atom_id res chain seq x y z
N GLY A 1 5.98 -14.03 -5.39
CA GLY A 1 5.80 -13.18 -4.23
C GLY A 1 5.90 -13.95 -2.91
N GLY A 2 6.42 -13.33 -1.89
CA GLY A 2 6.51 -13.92 -0.56
C GLY A 2 6.02 -12.95 0.51
N ILE A 3 5.62 -13.47 1.66
CA ILE A 3 5.33 -12.65 2.84
C ILE A 3 6.67 -12.40 3.55
N ILE A 4 7.06 -11.14 3.65
CA ILE A 4 8.24 -10.71 4.36
C ILE A 4 7.80 -10.39 5.80
N GLY A 5 8.23 -11.19 6.76
CA GLY A 5 8.09 -10.88 8.17
C GLY A 5 6.96 -11.61 8.92
N GLY A 6 6.81 -12.90 8.72
CA GLY A 6 5.98 -13.76 9.57
C GLY A 6 6.74 -14.26 10.79
N GLY A 7 7.08 -13.40 11.70
CA GLY A 7 7.62 -13.77 13.01
C GLY A 7 6.71 -13.25 14.09
N SER A 8 6.20 -14.13 14.94
CA SER A 8 5.54 -13.79 16.20
C SER A 8 6.56 -13.11 17.13
N GLY A 9 6.81 -11.87 16.92
CA GLY A 9 7.57 -10.99 17.76
C GLY A 9 7.05 -9.61 17.50
N ALA A 10 6.88 -8.83 18.56
CA ALA A 10 6.54 -7.41 18.45
C ALA A 10 7.62 -6.68 17.63
N ALA A 11 7.68 -6.98 16.34
CA ALA A 11 8.34 -6.10 15.41
C ALA A 11 7.50 -4.83 15.41
N ALA A 12 8.10 -3.73 15.79
CA ALA A 12 7.53 -2.41 15.64
C ALA A 12 7.06 -2.29 14.19
N GLY A 13 5.80 -2.65 13.94
CA GLY A 13 5.16 -2.42 12.67
C GLY A 13 5.27 -0.94 12.40
N ALA A 14 5.93 -0.57 11.32
CA ALA A 14 6.03 0.81 10.94
C ALA A 14 4.61 1.38 10.91
N ILE A 15 4.36 2.37 11.76
CA ILE A 15 3.10 3.11 11.76
C ILE A 15 3.06 3.84 10.42
N ILE A 16 2.19 3.42 9.54
CA ILE A 16 2.05 4.01 8.20
C ILE A 16 1.89 5.54 8.28
N GLY A 17 1.32 6.02 9.39
CA GLY A 17 1.11 7.45 9.63
C GLY A 17 2.36 8.30 9.81
N GLY A 18 3.46 7.71 10.24
CA GLY A 18 4.72 8.45 10.47
C GLY A 18 5.68 8.43 9.26
N LEU A 19 5.45 7.55 8.31
CA LEU A 19 6.39 7.30 7.21
C LEU A 19 6.08 8.10 5.94
N ILE A 20 4.91 8.71 5.84
CA ILE A 20 4.49 9.40 4.63
C ILE A 20 4.43 10.91 4.88
N GLY A 21 5.56 11.54 4.72
CA GLY A 21 5.71 12.99 4.64
C GLY A 21 6.42 13.61 5.84
N LYS A 22 7.57 14.16 5.61
CA LYS A 22 8.12 15.22 6.43
C LYS A 22 7.20 16.43 6.31
N GLY A 23 6.40 16.65 7.32
CA GLY A 23 5.57 17.83 7.44
C GLY A 23 4.11 17.62 7.06
N LYS A 24 3.24 17.64 8.05
CA LYS A 24 1.77 17.79 7.95
C LYS A 24 1.03 16.81 7.02
N GLY A 25 1.63 15.67 6.68
CA GLY A 25 0.99 14.62 5.93
C GLY A 25 -0.02 13.89 6.83
N ALA A 26 -1.25 13.84 6.39
CA ALA A 26 -2.23 13.00 7.03
C ALA A 26 -1.71 11.55 7.09
N ALA A 27 -1.75 10.98 8.27
CA ALA A 27 -1.58 9.57 8.47
C ALA A 27 -2.46 8.78 7.48
N ILE A 28 -1.98 7.65 6.97
CA ILE A 28 -2.84 6.74 6.24
C ILE A 28 -3.90 6.22 7.21
N GLY A 29 -5.13 6.49 6.88
CA GLY A 29 -6.24 6.31 7.80
C GLY A 29 -6.39 7.53 8.72
N ALA A 30 -7.46 8.29 8.58
CA ALA A 30 -7.79 9.33 9.55
C ALA A 30 -7.90 8.68 10.93
N ALA A 31 -7.26 9.26 11.93
CA ALA A 31 -7.42 8.80 13.30
C ALA A 31 -8.90 8.90 13.67
N ILE A 32 -9.54 7.76 13.82
CA ILE A 32 -10.89 7.68 14.36
C ILE A 32 -10.72 7.79 15.86
N GLY A 33 -11.17 8.90 16.42
CA GLY A 33 -10.89 9.32 17.79
C GLY A 33 -11.47 8.45 18.91
N ALA A 34 -11.75 7.18 18.65
CA ALA A 34 -12.21 6.22 19.63
C ALA A 34 -11.17 5.10 19.78
N ALA A 35 -10.93 4.66 21.00
CA ALA A 35 -10.13 3.48 21.24
C ALA A 35 -10.83 2.28 20.57
N VAL A 36 -10.15 1.67 19.61
CA VAL A 36 -10.66 0.47 18.93
C VAL A 36 -10.55 -0.71 19.89
N GLY A 37 -11.66 -1.38 20.16
CA GLY A 37 -11.71 -2.52 21.07
C GLY A 37 -10.90 -3.71 20.53
N THR A 38 -10.46 -4.58 21.45
CA THR A 38 -9.62 -5.75 21.12
C THR A 38 -10.30 -6.68 20.11
N GLY A 39 -11.60 -6.90 20.24
CA GLY A 39 -12.37 -7.75 19.31
C GLY A 39 -12.41 -7.19 17.89
N THR A 40 -12.54 -5.88 17.76
CA THR A 40 -12.49 -5.18 16.48
C THR A 40 -11.13 -5.37 15.80
N GLY A 41 -10.05 -5.22 16.56
CA GLY A 41 -8.69 -5.44 16.06
C GLY A 41 -8.47 -6.87 15.55
N VAL A 42 -8.99 -7.87 16.24
CA VAL A 42 -8.91 -9.27 15.81
C VAL A 42 -9.68 -9.52 14.52
N ALA A 43 -10.90 -9.01 14.42
CA ALA A 43 -11.74 -9.17 13.22
C ALA A 43 -11.08 -8.53 11.99
N ILE A 44 -10.53 -7.31 12.14
CA ILE A 44 -9.81 -6.63 11.07
C ILE A 44 -8.51 -7.37 10.75
N GLY A 45 -7.80 -7.87 11.76
CA GLY A 45 -6.61 -8.69 11.59
C GLY A 45 -6.84 -9.90 10.69
N HIS A 46 -7.90 -10.66 10.91
CA HIS A 46 -8.24 -11.80 10.07
C HIS A 46 -8.52 -11.40 8.61
N LYS A 47 -9.19 -10.29 8.38
CA LYS A 47 -9.42 -9.76 7.03
C LYS A 47 -8.10 -9.38 6.36
N MET A 48 -7.21 -8.71 7.06
CA MET A 48 -5.91 -8.29 6.53
C MET A 48 -4.97 -9.48 6.32
N ASP A 49 -4.98 -10.47 7.19
CA ASP A 49 -4.21 -11.71 7.00
C ASP A 49 -4.61 -12.45 5.73
N LYS A 50 -5.91 -12.53 5.46
CA LYS A 50 -6.43 -13.12 4.22
C LYS A 50 -5.95 -12.33 3.01
N LYS A 51 -6.07 -11.01 3.02
CA LYS A 51 -5.60 -10.15 1.93
C LYS A 51 -4.10 -10.28 1.71
N ALA A 52 -3.32 -10.33 2.78
CA ALA A 52 -1.88 -10.53 2.71
C ALA A 52 -1.52 -11.88 2.08
N ALA A 53 -2.19 -12.95 2.47
CA ALA A 53 -1.98 -14.29 1.92
C ALA A 53 -2.32 -14.36 0.43
N GLU A 54 -3.43 -13.75 0.01
CA GLU A 54 -3.83 -13.67 -1.38
C GLU A 54 -2.84 -12.81 -2.21
N ALA A 55 -2.44 -11.67 -1.69
CA ALA A 55 -1.48 -10.78 -2.35
C ALA A 55 -0.09 -11.42 -2.49
N ALA A 56 0.32 -12.25 -1.53
CA ALA A 56 1.60 -12.95 -1.59
C ALA A 56 1.71 -13.93 -2.76
N LYS A 57 0.61 -14.35 -3.34
CA LYS A 57 0.57 -15.20 -4.53
C LYS A 57 0.76 -14.44 -5.84
N ILE A 58 0.67 -13.12 -5.80
CA ILE A 58 0.80 -12.28 -7.00
C ILE A 58 2.26 -12.23 -7.41
N GLU A 59 2.54 -12.46 -8.69
CA GLU A 59 3.90 -12.39 -9.22
C GLU A 59 4.46 -10.96 -9.08
N GLY A 60 5.67 -10.87 -8.57
CA GLY A 60 6.38 -9.60 -8.35
C GLY A 60 5.96 -8.84 -7.09
N ALA A 61 4.91 -9.27 -6.39
CA ALA A 61 4.47 -8.63 -5.17
C ALA A 61 5.37 -9.00 -3.98
N GLN A 62 5.75 -7.99 -3.22
CA GLN A 62 6.41 -8.14 -1.91
C GLN A 62 5.41 -7.66 -0.86
N VAL A 63 4.98 -8.57 0.01
CA VAL A 63 3.90 -8.32 0.96
C VAL A 63 4.44 -8.23 2.37
N GLU A 64 4.05 -7.18 3.07
CA GLU A 64 4.40 -6.94 4.47
C GLU A 64 3.16 -6.57 5.27
N GLN A 65 3.02 -7.15 6.44
CA GLN A 65 2.00 -6.72 7.40
C GLN A 65 2.51 -5.49 8.15
N VAL A 66 1.67 -4.47 8.20
CA VAL A 66 1.97 -3.17 8.81
C VAL A 66 0.83 -2.75 9.72
N THR A 67 0.99 -1.64 10.40
CA THR A 67 -0.02 -1.07 11.30
C THR A 67 -0.44 0.30 10.77
N ASP A 68 -1.73 0.58 10.73
CA ASP A 68 -2.27 1.86 10.30
C ASP A 68 -2.25 2.92 11.42
N ALA A 69 -2.75 4.13 11.13
CA ALA A 69 -2.79 5.23 12.07
C ALA A 69 -3.69 4.98 13.30
N ASN A 70 -4.61 4.03 13.20
CA ASN A 70 -5.49 3.63 14.30
C ASN A 70 -4.91 2.47 15.12
N GLY A 71 -3.69 2.04 14.84
CA GLY A 71 -3.09 0.86 15.45
C GLY A 71 -3.65 -0.47 14.97
N LEU A 72 -4.39 -0.46 13.86
CA LEU A 72 -5.01 -1.65 13.28
C LEU A 72 -4.10 -2.33 12.26
N PRO A 73 -4.19 -3.66 12.12
CA PRO A 73 -3.47 -4.39 11.08
C PRO A 73 -3.82 -3.87 9.68
N ALA A 74 -2.80 -3.74 8.85
CA ALA A 74 -2.90 -3.33 7.46
C ALA A 74 -1.91 -4.12 6.62
N VAL A 75 -1.98 -3.99 5.30
CA VAL A 75 -1.12 -4.72 4.36
C VAL A 75 -0.42 -3.74 3.43
N LYS A 76 0.88 -3.91 3.28
CA LYS A 76 1.67 -3.23 2.25
C LYS A 76 2.06 -4.22 1.16
N VAL A 77 1.72 -3.89 -0.08
CA VAL A 77 2.12 -4.64 -1.27
C VAL A 77 3.04 -3.76 -2.09
N ALA A 78 4.31 -4.13 -2.19
CA ALA A 78 5.30 -3.39 -2.94
C ALA A 78 5.65 -4.11 -4.25
N PHE A 79 5.80 -3.34 -5.31
CA PHE A 79 6.29 -3.80 -6.60
C PHE A 79 7.50 -2.96 -7.01
N ASP A 80 8.59 -3.60 -7.40
CA ASP A 80 9.72 -2.88 -7.98
C ASP A 80 9.29 -2.20 -9.29
N ALA A 81 9.73 -0.97 -9.49
CA ALA A 81 9.34 -0.19 -10.67
C ALA A 81 9.79 -0.86 -11.98
N GLY A 82 10.91 -1.58 -11.96
CA GLY A 82 11.40 -2.35 -13.11
C GLY A 82 10.50 -3.51 -13.52
N ILE A 83 9.67 -4.02 -12.59
CA ILE A 83 8.64 -5.03 -12.88
C ILE A 83 7.40 -4.37 -13.49
N LEU A 84 7.02 -3.19 -12.98
CA LEU A 84 5.80 -2.50 -13.40
C LEU A 84 5.94 -1.73 -14.71
N PHE A 85 7.08 -1.09 -14.93
CA PHE A 85 7.27 -0.10 -16.01
C PHE A 85 8.51 -0.39 -16.83
N GLY A 86 8.49 0.04 -18.09
CA GLY A 86 9.70 0.13 -18.90
C GLY A 86 10.69 1.19 -18.36
N PHE A 87 11.92 1.16 -18.86
CA PHE A 87 12.96 2.13 -18.48
C PHE A 87 12.48 3.57 -18.75
N ASN A 88 12.65 4.44 -17.77
CA ASN A 88 12.18 5.85 -17.80
C ASN A 88 10.71 6.02 -18.23
N SER A 89 9.87 5.04 -18.00
CA SER A 89 8.47 5.02 -18.40
C SER A 89 7.54 4.96 -17.21
N SER A 90 6.34 5.50 -17.39
CA SER A 90 5.18 5.30 -16.50
C SER A 90 4.11 4.42 -17.17
N ALA A 91 4.41 3.83 -18.33
CA ALA A 91 3.53 2.88 -19.00
C ALA A 91 3.72 1.48 -18.39
N LEU A 92 2.61 0.87 -17.97
CA LEU A 92 2.62 -0.46 -17.38
C LEU A 92 2.91 -1.53 -18.43
N SER A 93 3.79 -2.49 -18.09
CA SER A 93 4.03 -3.68 -18.91
C SER A 93 2.81 -4.61 -18.90
N ASN A 94 2.74 -5.55 -19.85
CA ASN A 94 1.66 -6.54 -19.87
C ASN A 94 1.69 -7.47 -18.65
N ASP A 95 2.87 -7.86 -18.19
CA ASP A 95 3.03 -8.66 -16.98
C ASP A 95 2.59 -7.89 -15.74
N ALA A 96 2.92 -6.60 -15.65
CA ALA A 96 2.45 -5.72 -14.59
C ALA A 96 0.92 -5.63 -14.56
N LYS A 97 0.30 -5.50 -15.73
CA LYS A 97 -1.16 -5.47 -15.85
C LYS A 97 -1.81 -6.75 -15.36
N ALA A 98 -1.21 -7.91 -15.63
CA ALA A 98 -1.69 -9.18 -15.10
C ALA A 98 -1.63 -9.22 -13.57
N SER A 99 -0.50 -8.83 -12.99
CA SER A 99 -0.33 -8.77 -11.53
C SER A 99 -1.29 -7.78 -10.88
N LEU A 100 -1.48 -6.61 -11.47
CA LEU A 100 -2.41 -5.60 -10.95
C LEU A 100 -3.88 -6.01 -11.11
N ARG A 101 -4.24 -6.80 -12.12
CA ARG A 101 -5.59 -7.40 -12.20
C ARG A 101 -5.85 -8.33 -11.02
N ASP A 102 -4.87 -9.14 -10.64
CA ASP A 102 -5.00 -10.02 -9.48
C ASP A 102 -5.13 -9.20 -8.19
N LEU A 103 -4.37 -8.13 -8.04
CA LEU A 103 -4.50 -7.21 -6.91
C LEU A 103 -5.88 -6.53 -6.90
N ALA A 104 -6.37 -6.09 -8.07
CA ALA A 104 -7.69 -5.48 -8.20
C ALA A 104 -8.80 -6.40 -7.71
N GLN A 105 -8.68 -7.71 -7.95
CA GLN A 105 -9.67 -8.68 -7.46
C GLN A 105 -9.74 -8.69 -5.94
N ILE A 106 -8.60 -8.67 -5.26
CA ILE A 106 -8.53 -8.60 -3.79
C ILE A 106 -9.22 -7.32 -3.28
N LEU A 107 -8.97 -6.18 -3.94
CA LEU A 107 -9.52 -4.88 -3.55
C LEU A 107 -11.03 -4.77 -3.80
N LYS A 108 -11.53 -5.40 -4.87
CA LYS A 108 -12.95 -5.42 -5.19
C LYS A 108 -13.75 -6.34 -4.27
N ASP A 109 -13.15 -7.40 -3.76
CA ASP A 109 -13.83 -8.37 -2.90
C ASP A 109 -14.29 -7.75 -1.57
N ASP A 110 -13.65 -6.67 -1.14
CA ASP A 110 -14.05 -5.93 0.06
C ASP A 110 -13.97 -4.41 -0.16
N PRO A 111 -15.08 -3.78 -0.63
CA PRO A 111 -15.11 -2.34 -0.88
C PRO A 111 -14.93 -1.47 0.37
N THR A 112 -14.99 -2.04 1.57
CA THR A 112 -14.71 -1.32 2.82
C THR A 112 -13.22 -1.21 3.12
N THR A 113 -12.37 -1.72 2.23
CA THR A 113 -10.92 -1.54 2.29
C THR A 113 -10.53 -0.21 1.67
N ASP A 114 -9.86 0.63 2.42
CA ASP A 114 -9.24 1.85 1.91
C ASP A 114 -7.86 1.55 1.31
N ILE A 115 -7.47 2.35 0.32
CA ILE A 115 -6.24 2.15 -0.46
C ILE A 115 -5.42 3.43 -0.45
N ALA A 116 -4.11 3.28 -0.25
CA ALA A 116 -3.13 4.32 -0.49
C ALA A 116 -2.05 3.80 -1.44
N ILE A 117 -1.60 4.62 -2.38
CA ILE A 117 -0.56 4.27 -3.34
C ILE A 117 0.56 5.30 -3.23
N ILE A 118 1.77 4.85 -3.01
CA ILE A 118 2.95 5.69 -2.85
C ILE A 118 4.05 5.26 -3.82
N GLY A 119 4.46 6.18 -4.68
CA GLY A 119 5.59 5.98 -5.59
C GLY A 119 6.89 6.47 -4.99
N HIS A 120 7.96 5.71 -5.17
CA HIS A 120 9.32 6.00 -4.67
C HIS A 120 10.33 5.91 -5.80
N THR A 121 11.42 6.68 -5.67
CA THR A 121 12.56 6.66 -6.61
C THR A 121 13.86 6.36 -5.88
N ASP A 122 14.92 6.18 -6.67
CA ASP A 122 16.28 6.29 -6.16
C ASP A 122 16.74 7.77 -6.09
N LYS A 123 18.02 7.98 -5.80
CA LYS A 123 18.60 9.33 -5.64
C LYS A 123 19.24 9.90 -6.92
N VAL A 124 19.03 9.26 -8.06
CA VAL A 124 19.60 9.72 -9.34
C VAL A 124 18.73 10.79 -9.97
N GLY A 125 19.33 11.86 -10.41
CA GLY A 125 18.64 13.00 -11.02
C GLY A 125 18.18 14.04 -10.03
N THR A 126 17.43 15.04 -10.54
CA THR A 126 16.91 16.11 -9.69
C THR A 126 15.76 15.64 -8.83
N TYR A 127 15.54 16.30 -7.70
CA TYR A 127 14.40 16.03 -6.81
C TYR A 127 13.06 16.23 -7.55
N GLU A 128 12.93 17.31 -8.29
CA GLU A 128 11.71 17.66 -9.04
C GLU A 128 11.39 16.61 -10.09
N ALA A 129 12.38 16.11 -10.82
CA ALA A 129 12.19 15.03 -11.80
C ALA A 129 11.74 13.74 -11.12
N ASN A 130 12.31 13.41 -9.96
CA ASN A 130 11.93 12.24 -9.18
C ASN A 130 10.53 12.35 -8.57
N VAL A 131 10.13 13.53 -8.11
CA VAL A 131 8.74 13.80 -7.67
C VAL A 131 7.78 13.49 -8.81
N LYS A 132 8.05 14.02 -10.00
CA LYS A 132 7.20 13.80 -11.18
C LYS A 132 7.11 12.32 -11.57
N VAL A 133 8.24 11.63 -11.65
CA VAL A 133 8.28 10.20 -12.00
C VAL A 133 7.53 9.36 -10.98
N SER A 134 7.78 9.55 -9.69
CA SER A 134 7.12 8.80 -8.62
C SER A 134 5.61 9.03 -8.61
N LYS A 135 5.18 10.26 -8.81
CA LYS A 135 3.77 10.64 -8.91
C LYS A 135 3.10 10.00 -10.12
N ASN A 136 3.69 10.12 -11.29
CA ASN A 136 3.12 9.56 -12.52
C ASN A 136 2.97 8.03 -12.43
N ARG A 137 3.96 7.36 -11.83
CA ARG A 137 3.90 5.91 -11.62
C ARG A 137 2.82 5.50 -10.62
N ALA A 138 2.67 6.22 -9.52
CA ALA A 138 1.59 5.98 -8.56
C ALA A 138 0.22 6.13 -9.21
N TYR A 139 0.00 7.19 -9.98
CA TYR A 139 -1.25 7.42 -10.71
C TYR A 139 -1.48 6.39 -11.82
N ALA A 140 -0.45 5.91 -12.49
CA ALA A 140 -0.60 4.84 -13.48
C ALA A 140 -1.15 3.55 -12.84
N VAL A 141 -0.69 3.21 -11.65
CA VAL A 141 -1.20 2.06 -10.89
C VAL A 141 -2.66 2.30 -10.46
N GLU A 142 -2.98 3.46 -9.91
CA GLU A 142 -4.36 3.83 -9.54
C GLU A 142 -5.31 3.71 -10.73
N ASN A 143 -4.97 4.37 -11.83
CA ASN A 143 -5.81 4.40 -13.03
C ASN A 143 -6.06 2.97 -13.57
N TYR A 144 -5.05 2.13 -13.55
CA TYR A 144 -5.21 0.76 -14.01
C TYR A 144 -6.09 -0.07 -13.08
N LEU A 145 -5.92 0.05 -11.76
CA LEU A 145 -6.77 -0.62 -10.78
C LEU A 145 -8.24 -0.17 -10.93
N GLN A 146 -8.48 1.12 -11.14
CA GLN A 146 -9.82 1.63 -11.43
C GLN A 146 -10.39 1.04 -12.73
N SER A 147 -9.59 0.93 -13.78
CA SER A 147 -10.00 0.29 -15.03
C SER A 147 -10.38 -1.18 -14.87
N CYS A 148 -9.82 -1.84 -13.85
CA CYS A 148 -10.15 -3.21 -13.47
C CYS A 148 -11.41 -3.31 -12.59
N GLY A 149 -12.04 -2.19 -12.25
CA GLY A 149 -13.28 -2.15 -11.49
C GLY A 149 -13.14 -1.80 -10.01
N VAL A 150 -11.95 -1.45 -9.53
CA VAL A 150 -11.79 -0.94 -8.16
C VAL A 150 -12.45 0.43 -8.05
N SER A 151 -13.30 0.61 -7.04
CA SER A 151 -14.04 1.87 -6.86
C SER A 151 -13.09 3.03 -6.57
N SER A 152 -13.30 4.16 -7.24
CA SER A 152 -12.55 5.40 -6.98
C SER A 152 -12.68 5.87 -5.53
N ALA A 153 -13.79 5.57 -4.87
CA ALA A 153 -14.03 5.92 -3.47
C ALA A 153 -13.10 5.20 -2.48
N GLN A 154 -12.49 4.09 -2.88
CA GLN A 154 -11.53 3.37 -2.02
C GLN A 154 -10.16 4.04 -1.97
N PHE A 155 -9.76 4.80 -2.99
CA PHE A 155 -8.46 5.47 -3.04
C PHE A 155 -8.46 6.73 -2.19
N LYS A 156 -7.77 6.70 -1.06
CA LYS A 156 -7.69 7.81 -0.11
C LYS A 156 -6.44 8.65 -0.28
N LYS A 157 -5.37 8.07 -0.81
CA LYS A 157 -4.10 8.75 -1.01
C LYS A 157 -3.36 8.14 -2.20
N VAL A 158 -2.92 8.99 -3.12
CA VAL A 158 -2.05 8.61 -4.24
C VAL A 158 -0.98 9.68 -4.36
N GLU A 159 0.27 9.33 -4.06
CA GLU A 159 1.37 10.28 -3.99
C GLU A 159 2.66 9.72 -4.59
N GLY A 160 3.49 10.63 -5.06
CA GLY A 160 4.89 10.37 -5.35
C GLY A 160 5.76 11.14 -4.37
N VAL A 161 6.64 10.45 -3.68
CA VAL A 161 7.49 11.03 -2.64
C VAL A 161 8.97 11.09 -3.03
N ALA A 162 9.28 10.86 -4.31
CA ALA A 162 10.67 10.84 -4.78
C ALA A 162 11.53 9.90 -3.91
N TYR A 163 12.65 10.42 -3.39
CA TYR A 163 13.54 9.67 -2.51
C TYR A 163 13.45 10.11 -1.03
N ASP A 164 12.35 10.74 -0.63
CA ASP A 164 12.15 11.18 0.77
C ASP A 164 12.21 10.01 1.77
N GLN A 165 11.85 8.82 1.30
CA GLN A 165 11.83 7.59 2.11
C GLN A 165 12.82 6.55 1.57
N TYR A 166 13.96 7.02 1.09
CA TYR A 166 15.02 6.13 0.62
C TYR A 166 15.54 5.26 1.76
N ASP A 167 15.58 3.96 1.52
CA ASP A 167 16.07 2.97 2.48
C ASP A 167 17.51 2.59 2.11
N GLU A 168 18.47 3.05 2.92
CA GLU A 168 19.90 2.79 2.70
C GLU A 168 20.26 1.30 2.85
N SER A 169 19.41 0.49 3.48
CA SER A 169 19.60 -0.95 3.58
C SER A 169 19.23 -1.72 2.31
N LYS A 170 18.57 -1.04 1.36
CA LYS A 170 18.10 -1.60 0.10
C LYS A 170 18.92 -1.09 -1.08
N THR A 171 18.91 -1.84 -2.17
CA THR A 171 19.52 -1.41 -3.44
C THR A 171 18.73 -0.26 -4.05
N ALA A 172 19.35 0.46 -5.00
CA ALA A 172 18.67 1.49 -5.77
C ALA A 172 17.44 0.93 -6.51
N ALA A 173 17.56 -0.27 -7.09
CA ALA A 173 16.44 -0.94 -7.77
C ALA A 173 15.27 -1.24 -6.83
N GLN A 174 15.55 -1.67 -5.61
CA GLN A 174 14.52 -1.93 -4.60
C GLN A 174 13.89 -0.63 -4.06
N ASN A 175 14.62 0.49 -4.09
CA ASN A 175 14.08 1.80 -3.74
C ASN A 175 13.15 2.35 -4.82
N ARG A 176 13.40 2.05 -6.10
CA ARG A 176 12.48 2.36 -7.20
C ARG A 176 11.29 1.42 -7.13
N ARG A 177 10.24 1.80 -6.43
CA ARG A 177 9.08 0.96 -6.16
C ARG A 177 7.78 1.74 -6.10
N VAL A 178 6.68 1.04 -6.25
CA VAL A 178 5.35 1.54 -5.91
C VAL A 178 4.77 0.66 -4.81
N GLU A 179 4.29 1.27 -3.76
CA GLU A 179 3.68 0.60 -2.62
C GLU A 179 2.18 0.83 -2.64
N VAL A 180 1.42 -0.25 -2.51
CA VAL A 180 -0.04 -0.21 -2.37
C VAL A 180 -0.38 -0.67 -0.96
N TYR A 181 -1.02 0.20 -0.19
CA TYR A 181 -1.48 -0.10 1.17
C TYR A 181 -2.96 -0.41 1.16
N MET A 182 -3.34 -1.47 1.87
CA MET A 182 -4.72 -1.86 2.15
C MET A 182 -4.95 -1.74 3.64
N TYR A 183 -5.94 -0.96 4.04
CA TYR A 183 -6.25 -0.72 5.46
C TYR A 183 -7.75 -0.56 5.67
N ALA A 184 -8.18 -0.64 6.94
CA ALA A 184 -9.57 -0.55 7.30
C ALA A 184 -10.12 0.86 7.11
N SER A 185 -11.21 0.98 6.36
CA SER A 185 -12.02 2.19 6.31
C SER A 185 -12.79 2.38 7.63
N GLU A 186 -13.33 3.57 7.82
CA GLU A 186 -14.25 3.83 8.92
C GLU A 186 -15.44 2.86 8.91
N GLN A 187 -15.96 2.53 7.74
CA GLN A 187 -17.05 1.58 7.59
C GLN A 187 -16.65 0.16 8.00
N MET A 188 -15.46 -0.29 7.62
CA MET A 188 -14.96 -1.60 8.07
C MET A 188 -14.83 -1.66 9.59
N ILE A 189 -14.35 -0.60 10.21
CA ILE A 189 -14.22 -0.51 11.67
C ILE A 189 -15.61 -0.57 12.35
N LYS A 190 -16.56 0.22 11.85
CA LYS A 190 -17.94 0.20 12.36
C LYS A 190 -18.60 -1.17 12.22
N ASN A 191 -18.41 -1.84 11.07
CA ASN A 191 -18.92 -3.19 10.85
C ASN A 191 -18.32 -4.20 11.83
N ALA A 192 -17.03 -4.11 12.09
CA ALA A 192 -16.35 -4.98 13.05
C ALA A 192 -16.79 -4.72 14.49
N GLU A 193 -17.02 -3.45 14.88
CA GLU A 193 -17.54 -3.08 16.18
C GLU A 193 -18.97 -3.60 16.40
N ALA A 194 -19.82 -3.55 15.38
CA ALA A 194 -21.20 -4.02 15.45
C ALA A 194 -21.32 -5.55 15.56
N SER A 195 -20.26 -6.29 15.24
CA SER A 195 -20.22 -7.76 15.25
C SER A 195 -19.68 -8.34 16.58
N ASN A 196 -19.31 -7.49 17.54
CA ASN A 196 -18.74 -7.87 18.84
C ASN A 196 -19.74 -7.73 19.97
#